data_db3562bc6cff29bbc8bb398c4a9769dc
#
_entry.id   db3562bc6cff29bbc8bb398c4a9769dc
#
_cell.length_a   1.000
_cell.length_b   1.000
_cell.length_c   1.000
_cell.angle_alpha   90.00
_cell.angle_beta   90.00
_cell.angle_gamma   90.00
#
_symmetry.space_group_name_H-M   'P 1'
#
loop_
_entity.id
_entity.type
_entity.pdbx_description
1 polymer ?
#
loop_
_entity_poly.entity_id
_entity_poly.type
_entity_poly.pdbx_seq_one_letter_code
_entity_poly.pdbx_strand_id
1 'polypeptide(L)'
;MMTLATNNSLNAAAATANAGSKMKAPAGVKTTADAANEVLTAKSGTSAGMGQKDFLTLFTTQLKCQDPLDPVKNEAFVAQLAQFSQLEATTTMSETLKAYVDSMAGERMMSSTSMIGKTVAVPDAPAIITPGGKPVQGFVSLPTGAEGVKFEVFNGKGQLVANQIMGSQPIGDMPWVWDGTGDSGAQVPAGNYTFRATVISQGKTSNPSVNVLSTVTGVNQQADKTVMLEVAGGKSVKLTDVQRIGS
;
A
#
# COMPACT_ATOMS: atom_id res chain seq x y z
N MET A 1 42.33 23.97 27.41
CA MET A 1 41.58 24.96 28.20
C MET A 1 40.11 24.84 27.87
N MET A 2 39.37 24.53 28.88
CA MET A 2 37.95 24.67 29.26
C MET A 2 36.96 23.83 28.43
N THR A 3 36.55 22.68 28.89
CA THR A 3 35.54 22.21 29.91
C THR A 3 34.29 23.08 30.03
N LEU A 4 33.15 22.41 29.82
CA LEU A 4 31.85 22.49 30.53
C LEU A 4 30.88 21.58 29.77
N ALA A 5 30.51 20.43 30.16
CA ALA A 5 29.89 19.73 31.28
C ALA A 5 28.68 20.45 31.90
N THR A 6 27.69 19.62 32.15
CA THR A 6 26.47 19.78 32.95
C THR A 6 25.23 20.15 32.15
N ASN A 7 24.04 19.61 32.36
CA ASN A 7 23.48 18.89 33.51
C ASN A 7 22.25 18.12 33.00
N ASN A 8 22.13 16.90 33.39
CA ASN A 8 20.85 16.22 33.46
C ASN A 8 20.71 15.64 34.86
N SER A 9 19.85 16.17 35.65
CA SER A 9 19.27 15.49 36.80
C SER A 9 17.98 16.18 37.23
N LEU A 10 17.09 15.37 37.73
CA LEU A 10 15.87 15.67 38.49
C LEU A 10 14.57 15.38 37.77
N ASN A 11 14.09 14.18 37.92
CA ASN A 11 12.81 13.98 38.55
C ASN A 11 12.67 12.54 39.06
N ALA A 12 13.08 12.34 40.27
CA ALA A 12 12.69 11.23 41.15
C ALA A 12 12.01 11.83 42.34
N ALA A 13 10.96 11.18 42.79
CA ALA A 13 10.26 11.35 44.05
C ALA A 13 8.86 11.97 44.00
N ALA A 14 7.86 11.06 44.10
CA ALA A 14 6.80 11.21 45.10
C ALA A 14 6.03 9.89 45.22
N ALA A 15 6.59 8.95 45.97
CA ALA A 15 5.80 7.91 46.62
C ALA A 15 5.41 8.44 47.97
N THR A 16 4.13 8.67 48.20
CA THR A 16 3.60 8.80 49.58
C THR A 16 2.41 7.87 49.73
N ALA A 17 2.63 6.98 50.67
CA ALA A 17 1.68 6.05 51.23
C ALA A 17 0.41 6.76 51.73
N ASN A 18 -0.75 6.15 51.48
CA ASN A 18 -1.91 6.36 52.34
C ASN A 18 -2.42 4.99 52.81
N ALA A 19 -2.09 4.65 54.02
CA ALA A 19 -2.67 3.58 54.78
C ALA A 19 -3.98 4.08 55.41
N GLY A 20 -5.09 3.54 54.93
CA GLY A 20 -6.41 3.87 55.42
C GLY A 20 -7.31 2.64 55.53
N SER A 21 -7.27 2.01 56.69
CA SER A 21 -8.37 1.32 57.38
C SER A 21 -9.28 0.40 56.59
N LYS A 22 -9.06 -0.91 56.73
CA LYS A 22 -10.04 -1.97 56.42
C LYS A 22 -11.25 -1.89 57.36
N MET A 23 -12.39 -1.50 56.85
CA MET A 23 -13.67 -1.84 57.47
C MET A 23 -14.31 -2.99 56.69
N LYS A 24 -14.42 -4.13 57.31
CA LYS A 24 -15.04 -5.35 56.84
C LYS A 24 -16.57 -5.18 56.94
N ALA A 25 -17.24 -5.06 55.85
CA ALA A 25 -18.70 -5.14 55.80
C ALA A 25 -19.17 -6.60 55.74
N PRO A 26 -20.33 -6.93 56.36
CA PRO A 26 -20.82 -8.30 56.44
C PRO A 26 -21.33 -8.81 55.10
N ALA A 27 -21.11 -10.11 54.88
CA ALA A 27 -21.58 -10.84 53.68
C ALA A 27 -23.12 -10.91 53.66
N GLY A 28 -23.67 -10.65 52.45
CA GLY A 28 -24.97 -11.18 52.07
C GLY A 28 -26.13 -10.18 51.96
N VAL A 29 -26.08 -9.27 50.97
CA VAL A 29 -27.28 -8.83 50.27
C VAL A 29 -26.84 -8.51 48.82
N LYS A 30 -27.16 -9.38 47.86
CA LYS A 30 -27.04 -9.07 46.47
C LYS A 30 -28.18 -8.10 46.08
N THR A 31 -27.81 -6.86 45.79
CA THR A 31 -28.75 -5.88 45.23
C THR A 31 -29.00 -6.19 43.76
N THR A 32 -30.21 -5.94 43.29
CA THR A 32 -30.63 -6.14 41.90
C THR A 32 -29.76 -5.38 40.88
N ALA A 33 -28.94 -4.43 41.32
CA ALA A 33 -27.97 -3.71 40.51
C ALA A 33 -26.72 -4.56 40.19
N ASP A 34 -26.29 -5.45 41.12
CA ASP A 34 -25.13 -6.32 40.89
C ASP A 34 -25.45 -7.45 39.90
N ALA A 35 -26.68 -7.94 39.90
CA ALA A 35 -27.12 -8.96 38.93
C ALA A 35 -27.22 -8.41 37.49
N ALA A 36 -27.54 -7.15 37.32
CA ALA A 36 -27.60 -6.50 36.01
C ALA A 36 -26.20 -6.25 35.42
N ASN A 37 -25.20 -5.99 36.28
CA ASN A 37 -23.84 -5.71 35.84
C ASN A 37 -23.04 -7.01 35.54
N GLU A 38 -23.38 -8.11 36.20
CA GLU A 38 -22.74 -9.42 35.96
C GLU A 38 -23.18 -10.03 34.62
N VAL A 39 -24.37 -9.73 34.13
CA VAL A 39 -24.85 -10.15 32.81
C VAL A 39 -24.20 -9.35 31.67
N LEU A 40 -23.79 -8.10 31.94
CA LEU A 40 -23.14 -7.25 30.92
C LEU A 40 -21.64 -7.55 30.75
N THR A 41 -20.95 -8.10 31.75
CA THR A 41 -19.52 -8.39 31.70
C THR A 41 -19.17 -9.82 31.23
N ALA A 42 -20.15 -10.75 31.23
CA ALA A 42 -19.88 -12.16 30.90
C ALA A 42 -19.89 -12.47 29.40
N LYS A 43 -20.10 -11.52 28.48
CA LYS A 43 -20.24 -11.81 27.04
C LYS A 43 -19.62 -10.79 26.11
N SER A 44 -18.38 -10.41 26.39
CA SER A 44 -17.56 -9.62 25.45
C SER A 44 -16.70 -10.49 24.53
N GLY A 45 -17.25 -11.61 24.09
CA GLY A 45 -16.60 -12.49 23.15
C GLY A 45 -17.63 -13.05 22.18
N THR A 46 -17.58 -12.64 20.92
CA THR A 46 -18.36 -13.15 19.78
C THR A 46 -19.85 -12.75 19.76
N SER A 47 -20.16 -11.53 19.40
CA SER A 47 -21.57 -11.10 19.26
C SER A 47 -21.81 -10.19 18.07
N ALA A 48 -21.59 -10.65 16.85
CA ALA A 48 -22.09 -9.93 15.67
C ALA A 48 -23.43 -10.50 15.14
N GLY A 49 -23.93 -11.59 15.69
CA GLY A 49 -25.11 -12.25 15.14
C GLY A 49 -26.26 -12.53 16.11
N MET A 50 -26.09 -12.22 17.41
CA MET A 50 -27.14 -12.54 18.41
C MET A 50 -28.11 -11.40 18.75
N GLY A 51 -27.73 -10.14 18.49
CA GLY A 51 -28.53 -8.99 18.95
C GLY A 51 -29.93 -8.91 18.33
N GLN A 52 -30.07 -9.11 17.04
CA GLN A 52 -31.36 -8.94 16.36
C GLN A 52 -32.33 -10.11 16.61
N LYS A 53 -31.87 -11.35 16.56
CA LYS A 53 -32.69 -12.55 16.78
C LYS A 53 -33.15 -12.66 18.24
N ASP A 54 -32.25 -12.42 19.19
CA ASP A 54 -32.55 -12.47 20.62
C ASP A 54 -33.53 -11.37 21.01
N PHE A 55 -33.37 -10.17 20.42
CA PHE A 55 -34.32 -9.09 20.62
C PHE A 55 -35.71 -9.41 20.04
N LEU A 56 -35.78 -9.89 18.80
CA LEU A 56 -37.09 -10.26 18.21
C LEU A 56 -37.83 -11.30 19.07
N THR A 57 -37.06 -12.21 19.68
CA THR A 57 -37.61 -13.21 20.60
C THR A 57 -38.10 -12.58 21.90
N LEU A 58 -37.32 -11.67 22.49
CA LEU A 58 -37.71 -10.90 23.67
C LEU A 58 -38.92 -9.97 23.39
N PHE A 59 -38.90 -9.26 22.27
CA PHE A 59 -39.95 -8.36 21.86
C PHE A 59 -41.29 -9.09 21.60
N THR A 60 -41.22 -10.23 20.89
CA THR A 60 -42.41 -11.05 20.65
C THR A 60 -42.95 -11.67 21.94
N THR A 61 -42.06 -12.01 22.88
CA THR A 61 -42.48 -12.53 24.21
C THR A 61 -43.10 -11.42 25.05
N GLN A 62 -42.54 -10.20 25.04
CA GLN A 62 -43.12 -9.06 25.74
C GLN A 62 -44.47 -8.65 25.16
N LEU A 63 -44.66 -8.66 23.83
CA LEU A 63 -45.95 -8.42 23.18
C LEU A 63 -47.02 -9.45 23.59
N LYS A 64 -46.62 -10.69 23.84
CA LYS A 64 -47.56 -11.75 24.30
C LYS A 64 -47.98 -11.62 25.77
N CYS A 65 -47.15 -10.93 26.59
CA CYS A 65 -47.38 -10.80 28.03
C CYS A 65 -47.86 -9.41 28.44
N GLN A 66 -48.13 -8.47 27.50
CA GLN A 66 -48.59 -7.11 27.80
C GLN A 66 -50.11 -7.04 27.99
N ASP A 67 -50.50 -6.28 29.01
CA ASP A 67 -51.90 -5.89 29.23
C ASP A 67 -52.28 -4.82 28.20
N PRO A 68 -53.41 -4.92 27.50
CA PRO A 68 -53.82 -4.00 26.43
C PRO A 68 -54.12 -2.56 26.89
N LEU A 69 -54.09 -2.29 28.19
CA LEU A 69 -54.48 -0.98 28.75
C LEU A 69 -53.30 -0.02 29.03
N ASP A 70 -52.02 -0.49 28.96
CA ASP A 70 -50.85 0.39 29.16
C ASP A 70 -49.65 -0.05 28.30
N PRO A 71 -49.60 0.33 26.98
CA PRO A 71 -48.52 -0.05 26.09
C PRO A 71 -47.25 0.72 26.43
N VAL A 72 -46.22 0.04 26.86
CA VAL A 72 -44.86 0.63 27.10
C VAL A 72 -44.27 1.15 25.77
N LYS A 73 -43.88 2.43 25.71
CA LYS A 73 -43.32 3.08 24.52
C LYS A 73 -41.89 2.57 24.27
N ASN A 74 -41.77 1.55 23.43
CA ASN A 74 -40.48 0.99 23.02
C ASN A 74 -39.85 1.65 21.77
N GLU A 75 -40.37 2.85 21.39
CA GLU A 75 -39.92 3.57 20.17
C GLU A 75 -38.42 3.86 20.16
N ALA A 76 -37.85 4.25 21.31
CA ALA A 76 -36.42 4.53 21.42
C ALA A 76 -35.55 3.30 21.20
N PHE A 77 -35.98 2.12 21.69
CA PHE A 77 -35.30 0.86 21.49
C PHE A 77 -35.36 0.40 20.02
N VAL A 78 -36.51 0.53 19.39
CA VAL A 78 -36.68 0.21 17.97
C VAL A 78 -35.77 1.10 17.09
N ALA A 79 -35.67 2.39 17.42
CA ALA A 79 -34.77 3.32 16.73
C ALA A 79 -33.30 2.94 16.90
N GLN A 80 -32.87 2.56 18.11
CA GLN A 80 -31.51 2.08 18.35
C GLN A 80 -31.20 0.78 17.58
N LEU A 81 -32.18 -0.12 17.53
CA LEU A 81 -32.05 -1.38 16.82
C LEU A 81 -31.96 -1.16 15.31
N ALA A 82 -32.71 -0.23 14.77
CA ALA A 82 -32.61 0.19 13.38
C ALA A 82 -31.19 0.73 13.06
N GLN A 83 -30.60 1.52 13.98
CA GLN A 83 -29.23 2.01 13.83
C GLN A 83 -28.20 0.89 13.89
N PHE A 84 -28.35 -0.09 14.81
CA PHE A 84 -27.48 -1.26 14.86
C PHE A 84 -27.60 -2.11 13.61
N SER A 85 -28.80 -2.37 13.12
CA SER A 85 -29.03 -3.10 11.87
C SER A 85 -28.41 -2.40 10.66
N GLN A 86 -28.49 -1.06 10.62
CA GLN A 86 -27.84 -0.27 9.57
C GLN A 86 -26.32 -0.37 9.66
N LEU A 87 -25.74 -0.32 10.86
CA LEU A 87 -24.30 -0.48 11.07
C LEU A 87 -23.84 -1.89 10.66
N GLU A 88 -24.58 -2.92 11.06
CA GLU A 88 -24.29 -4.32 10.69
C GLU A 88 -24.35 -4.51 9.17
N ALA A 89 -25.39 -3.99 8.51
CA ALA A 89 -25.49 -4.04 7.05
C ALA A 89 -24.32 -3.33 6.37
N THR A 90 -23.89 -2.18 6.88
CA THR A 90 -22.75 -1.43 6.36
C THR A 90 -21.43 -2.20 6.57
N THR A 91 -21.28 -2.83 7.73
CA THR A 91 -20.09 -3.67 8.03
C THR A 91 -20.03 -4.88 7.11
N THR A 92 -21.14 -5.61 6.97
CA THR A 92 -21.24 -6.75 6.06
C THR A 92 -20.96 -6.36 4.60
N MET A 93 -21.49 -5.20 4.18
CA MET A 93 -21.21 -4.66 2.85
C MET A 93 -19.71 -4.36 2.68
N SER A 94 -19.08 -3.76 3.68
CA SER A 94 -17.63 -3.49 3.66
C SER A 94 -16.80 -4.77 3.58
N GLU A 95 -17.16 -5.79 4.35
CA GLU A 95 -16.50 -7.11 4.32
C GLU A 95 -16.67 -7.80 2.96
N THR A 96 -17.87 -7.74 2.39
CA THR A 96 -18.16 -8.30 1.06
C THR A 96 -17.35 -7.61 -0.02
N LEU A 97 -17.27 -6.27 0.02
CA LEU A 97 -16.44 -5.49 -0.91
C LEU A 97 -14.96 -5.85 -0.76
N LYS A 98 -14.47 -6.01 0.46
CA LYS A 98 -13.10 -6.44 0.70
C LYS A 98 -12.83 -7.83 0.13
N ALA A 99 -13.72 -8.78 0.37
CA ALA A 99 -13.61 -10.14 -0.20
C ALA A 99 -13.64 -10.12 -1.74
N TYR A 100 -14.46 -9.26 -2.34
CA TYR A 100 -14.51 -9.07 -3.78
C TYR A 100 -13.19 -8.52 -4.34
N VAL A 101 -12.64 -7.47 -3.71
CA VAL A 101 -11.32 -6.91 -4.09
C VAL A 101 -10.21 -7.96 -3.94
N ASP A 102 -10.24 -8.76 -2.88
CA ASP A 102 -9.28 -9.84 -2.65
C ASP A 102 -9.37 -10.93 -3.73
N SER A 103 -10.57 -11.28 -4.18
CA SER A 103 -10.74 -12.24 -5.28
C SER A 103 -10.19 -11.72 -6.61
N MET A 104 -10.43 -10.43 -6.91
CA MET A 104 -9.89 -9.79 -8.12
C MET A 104 -8.36 -9.72 -8.11
N ALA A 105 -7.73 -9.62 -6.93
CA ALA A 105 -6.27 -9.62 -6.83
C ALA A 105 -5.68 -10.98 -7.24
N GLY A 106 -6.35 -12.10 -6.93
CA GLY A 106 -5.96 -13.43 -7.39
C GLY A 106 -6.00 -13.56 -8.92
N GLU A 107 -7.06 -13.08 -9.55
CA GLU A 107 -7.19 -13.08 -11.02
C GLU A 107 -6.11 -12.24 -11.70
N ARG A 108 -5.80 -11.06 -11.16
CA ARG A 108 -4.70 -10.21 -11.66
C ARG A 108 -3.36 -10.92 -11.56
N MET A 109 -3.10 -11.61 -10.46
CA MET A 109 -1.88 -12.41 -10.29
C MET A 109 -1.77 -13.49 -11.36
N MET A 110 -2.82 -14.28 -11.61
CA MET A 110 -2.84 -15.30 -12.64
C MET A 110 -2.65 -14.71 -14.05
N SER A 111 -3.34 -13.62 -14.36
CA SER A 111 -3.17 -12.92 -15.65
C SER A 111 -1.74 -12.41 -15.81
N SER A 112 -1.12 -11.92 -14.75
CA SER A 112 0.24 -11.39 -14.80
C SER A 112 1.31 -12.45 -15.02
N THR A 113 1.06 -13.72 -14.69
CA THR A 113 2.01 -14.81 -14.96
C THR A 113 2.23 -15.01 -16.45
N SER A 114 1.25 -14.68 -17.31
CA SER A 114 1.39 -14.72 -18.76
C SER A 114 2.38 -13.68 -19.32
N MET A 115 2.79 -12.72 -18.49
CA MET A 115 3.79 -11.70 -18.84
C MET A 115 5.22 -12.18 -18.65
N ILE A 116 5.45 -13.27 -17.91
CA ILE A 116 6.80 -13.84 -17.73
C ILE A 116 7.40 -14.20 -19.10
N GLY A 117 8.63 -13.76 -19.34
CA GLY A 117 9.32 -13.91 -20.61
C GLY A 117 8.98 -12.84 -21.66
N LYS A 118 7.94 -12.02 -21.46
CA LYS A 118 7.62 -10.90 -22.36
C LYS A 118 8.44 -9.67 -22.02
N THR A 119 8.64 -8.83 -23.04
CA THR A 119 9.33 -7.56 -22.91
C THR A 119 8.33 -6.47 -22.52
N VAL A 120 8.65 -5.69 -21.50
CA VAL A 120 7.83 -4.59 -20.99
C VAL A 120 8.65 -3.30 -20.91
N ALA A 121 8.03 -2.17 -21.15
CA ALA A 121 8.65 -0.87 -20.97
C ALA A 121 8.49 -0.43 -19.51
N VAL A 122 9.60 -0.22 -18.84
CA VAL A 122 9.65 0.11 -17.40
C VAL A 122 10.39 1.44 -17.21
N PRO A 123 9.76 2.43 -16.54
CA PRO A 123 10.41 3.71 -16.28
C PRO A 123 11.62 3.56 -15.34
N ASP A 124 12.74 4.14 -15.74
CA ASP A 124 13.99 4.22 -14.98
C ASP A 124 14.48 2.84 -14.48
N ALA A 125 14.24 1.79 -15.27
CA ALA A 125 14.75 0.47 -14.95
C ALA A 125 16.26 0.39 -15.23
N PRO A 126 17.04 -0.27 -14.36
CA PRO A 126 18.40 -0.62 -14.69
C PRO A 126 18.40 -1.69 -15.79
N ALA A 127 19.40 -1.66 -16.66
CA ALA A 127 19.63 -2.73 -17.60
C ALA A 127 20.90 -3.51 -17.23
N ILE A 128 20.86 -4.81 -17.45
CA ILE A 128 22.03 -5.68 -17.28
C ILE A 128 22.76 -5.77 -18.63
N ILE A 129 24.03 -5.38 -18.64
CA ILE A 129 24.92 -5.64 -19.75
C ILE A 129 25.71 -6.92 -19.48
N THR A 130 25.73 -7.79 -20.47
CA THR A 130 26.60 -8.98 -20.51
C THR A 130 27.48 -8.89 -21.73
N PRO A 131 28.76 -9.37 -21.66
CA PRO A 131 29.66 -9.35 -22.83
C PRO A 131 29.04 -10.09 -24.01
N GLY A 132 28.98 -9.44 -25.16
CA GLY A 132 28.31 -9.99 -26.36
C GLY A 132 26.78 -10.10 -26.26
N GLY A 133 26.18 -9.47 -25.23
CA GLY A 133 24.73 -9.43 -25.04
C GLY A 133 24.00 -8.56 -26.06
N LYS A 134 22.69 -8.62 -26.01
CA LYS A 134 21.86 -7.78 -26.88
C LYS A 134 21.92 -6.31 -26.47
N PRO A 135 21.83 -5.36 -27.40
CA PRO A 135 21.69 -3.94 -27.09
C PRO A 135 20.50 -3.68 -26.19
N VAL A 136 20.64 -2.74 -25.28
CA VAL A 136 19.53 -2.23 -24.46
C VAL A 136 18.74 -1.22 -25.27
N GLN A 137 17.45 -1.31 -25.21
CA GLN A 137 16.54 -0.48 -25.99
C GLN A 137 15.48 0.16 -25.08
N GLY A 138 14.96 1.29 -25.51
CA GLY A 138 13.90 1.96 -24.81
C GLY A 138 13.39 3.18 -25.56
N PHE A 139 12.65 4.01 -24.84
CA PHE A 139 12.16 5.29 -25.34
C PHE A 139 12.05 6.31 -24.22
N VAL A 140 12.08 7.58 -24.60
CA VAL A 140 11.77 8.72 -23.74
C VAL A 140 10.52 9.38 -24.30
N SER A 141 9.49 9.59 -23.49
CA SER A 141 8.28 10.25 -23.92
C SER A 141 8.44 11.76 -23.89
N LEU A 142 8.20 12.41 -25.04
CA LEU A 142 8.37 13.84 -25.28
C LEU A 142 7.02 14.47 -25.64
N PRO A 143 6.16 14.80 -24.68
CA PRO A 143 4.80 15.30 -24.95
C PRO A 143 4.77 16.64 -25.69
N THR A 144 5.83 17.43 -25.64
CA THR A 144 5.97 18.73 -26.32
C THR A 144 7.11 18.75 -27.35
N GLY A 145 7.71 17.58 -27.63
CA GLY A 145 8.96 17.51 -28.39
C GLY A 145 10.15 18.04 -27.58
N ALA A 146 11.29 18.14 -28.23
CA ALA A 146 12.52 18.67 -27.63
C ALA A 146 13.33 19.49 -28.63
N GLU A 147 13.98 20.56 -28.17
CA GLU A 147 14.98 21.33 -28.90
C GLU A 147 16.35 20.61 -28.85
N GLY A 148 16.57 19.85 -27.79
CA GLY A 148 17.75 19.02 -27.61
C GLY A 148 17.54 18.01 -26.49
N VAL A 149 18.19 16.87 -26.62
CA VAL A 149 18.15 15.79 -25.62
C VAL A 149 19.57 15.35 -25.33
N LYS A 150 19.96 15.36 -24.08
CA LYS A 150 21.18 14.74 -23.57
C LYS A 150 20.82 13.41 -22.93
N PHE A 151 21.33 12.33 -23.47
CA PHE A 151 21.15 10.99 -22.95
C PHE A 151 22.46 10.52 -22.28
N GLU A 152 22.37 10.05 -21.06
CA GLU A 152 23.52 9.68 -20.23
C GLU A 152 23.34 8.28 -19.66
N VAL A 153 24.43 7.51 -19.63
CA VAL A 153 24.48 6.17 -19.08
C VAL A 153 25.45 6.13 -17.91
N PHE A 154 25.00 5.56 -16.81
CA PHE A 154 25.77 5.45 -15.57
C PHE A 154 25.95 3.98 -15.20
N ASN A 155 27.11 3.64 -14.66
CA ASN A 155 27.38 2.31 -14.11
C ASN A 155 26.75 2.15 -12.70
N GLY A 156 26.84 0.95 -12.14
CA GLY A 156 26.32 0.65 -10.80
C GLY A 156 26.97 1.44 -9.65
N LYS A 157 28.07 2.18 -9.92
CA LYS A 157 28.72 3.11 -8.96
C LYS A 157 28.27 4.55 -9.16
N GLY A 158 27.36 4.82 -10.09
CA GLY A 158 26.90 6.16 -10.43
C GLY A 158 27.89 6.98 -11.26
N GLN A 159 28.91 6.34 -11.88
CA GLN A 159 29.85 7.03 -12.75
C GLN A 159 29.32 7.05 -14.18
N LEU A 160 29.45 8.20 -14.86
CA LEU A 160 29.11 8.37 -16.26
C LEU A 160 30.03 7.49 -17.12
N VAL A 161 29.47 6.69 -18.01
CA VAL A 161 30.20 5.78 -18.89
C VAL A 161 29.96 6.06 -20.36
N ALA A 162 28.81 6.60 -20.69
CA ALA A 162 28.47 7.04 -22.04
C ALA A 162 27.54 8.23 -22.02
N ASN A 163 27.68 9.12 -22.99
CA ASN A 163 26.72 10.21 -23.21
C ASN A 163 26.49 10.41 -24.71
N GLN A 164 25.28 10.82 -25.03
CA GLN A 164 24.87 11.16 -26.39
C GLN A 164 24.04 12.44 -26.38
N ILE A 165 24.41 13.38 -27.23
CA ILE A 165 23.64 14.59 -27.44
C ILE A 165 22.90 14.47 -28.75
N MET A 166 21.59 14.60 -28.69
CA MET A 166 20.68 14.57 -29.83
C MET A 166 20.09 15.96 -30.02
N GLY A 167 19.96 16.39 -31.24
CA GLY A 167 19.30 17.65 -31.60
C GLY A 167 17.80 17.58 -31.39
N SER A 168 17.07 18.45 -32.12
CA SER A 168 15.62 18.56 -32.02
C SER A 168 14.92 17.22 -32.28
N GLN A 169 13.95 16.89 -31.43
CA GLN A 169 13.15 15.69 -31.49
C GLN A 169 11.66 16.06 -31.58
N PRO A 170 10.89 15.33 -32.40
CA PRO A 170 9.46 15.59 -32.55
C PRO A 170 8.68 15.17 -31.26
N ILE A 171 7.42 15.61 -31.21
CA ILE A 171 6.47 15.14 -30.21
C ILE A 171 6.28 13.63 -30.33
N GLY A 172 6.25 12.93 -29.21
CA GLY A 172 6.01 11.48 -29.13
C GLY A 172 7.10 10.74 -28.37
N ASP A 173 7.18 9.44 -28.60
CA ASP A 173 8.19 8.58 -28.01
C ASP A 173 9.47 8.62 -28.85
N MET A 174 10.55 9.13 -28.25
CA MET A 174 11.89 9.12 -28.84
C MET A 174 12.57 7.77 -28.53
N PRO A 175 12.75 6.89 -29.51
CA PRO A 175 13.43 5.63 -29.30
C PRO A 175 14.94 5.83 -29.09
N TRP A 176 15.54 4.99 -28.28
CA TRP A 176 17.00 4.93 -28.07
C TRP A 176 17.48 3.48 -28.02
N VAL A 177 18.71 3.29 -28.41
CA VAL A 177 19.41 2.00 -28.35
C VAL A 177 20.82 2.24 -27.84
N TRP A 178 21.27 1.41 -26.89
CA TRP A 178 22.65 1.41 -26.40
C TRP A 178 23.24 0.01 -26.48
N ASP A 179 24.35 -0.11 -27.18
CA ASP A 179 25.04 -1.38 -27.45
C ASP A 179 26.04 -1.80 -26.36
N GLY A 180 26.14 -1.04 -25.28
CA GLY A 180 27.09 -1.28 -24.21
C GLY A 180 28.48 -0.69 -24.48
N THR A 181 28.58 0.25 -25.44
CA THR A 181 29.85 0.95 -25.74
C THR A 181 29.92 2.24 -24.91
N GLY A 182 31.03 2.49 -24.24
CA GLY A 182 31.30 3.72 -23.51
C GLY A 182 31.88 4.83 -24.42
N ASP A 183 32.03 6.05 -23.87
CA ASP A 183 32.60 7.20 -24.59
C ASP A 183 34.01 6.97 -25.15
N SER A 184 34.76 6.03 -24.56
CA SER A 184 36.08 5.62 -25.06
C SER A 184 36.01 4.74 -26.31
N GLY A 185 34.82 4.34 -26.78
CA GLY A 185 34.66 3.37 -27.86
C GLY A 185 34.87 1.92 -27.44
N ALA A 186 35.15 1.64 -26.17
CA ALA A 186 35.31 0.29 -25.64
C ALA A 186 34.01 -0.23 -25.05
N GLN A 187 33.80 -1.54 -25.12
CA GLN A 187 32.71 -2.21 -24.43
C GLN A 187 32.83 -2.03 -22.93
N VAL A 188 31.72 -1.68 -22.26
CA VAL A 188 31.70 -1.55 -20.82
C VAL A 188 31.70 -2.93 -20.13
N PRO A 189 32.19 -3.03 -18.89
CA PRO A 189 32.14 -4.28 -18.13
C PRO A 189 30.71 -4.79 -17.94
N ALA A 190 30.57 -6.11 -17.74
CA ALA A 190 29.27 -6.67 -17.32
C ALA A 190 28.79 -6.04 -16.01
N GLY A 191 27.53 -5.71 -15.95
CA GLY A 191 26.95 -5.08 -14.76
C GLY A 191 25.63 -4.41 -15.00
N ASN A 192 25.14 -3.73 -13.97
CA ASN A 192 23.92 -2.92 -14.02
C ASN A 192 24.25 -1.49 -14.44
N TYR A 193 23.45 -0.98 -15.35
CA TYR A 193 23.55 0.37 -15.89
C TYR A 193 22.22 1.09 -15.76
N THR A 194 22.26 2.38 -15.48
CA THR A 194 21.07 3.25 -15.38
C THR A 194 21.17 4.36 -16.41
N PHE A 195 20.02 4.87 -16.83
CA PHE A 195 19.89 5.83 -17.90
C PHE A 195 19.25 7.11 -17.40
N ARG A 196 19.66 8.24 -17.94
CA ARG A 196 19.07 9.54 -17.67
C ARG A 196 18.92 10.32 -18.97
N ALA A 197 17.78 10.93 -19.16
CA ALA A 197 17.55 11.90 -20.21
C ALA A 197 17.39 13.30 -19.62
N THR A 198 18.10 14.27 -20.17
CA THR A 198 17.90 15.69 -19.91
C THR A 198 17.38 16.31 -21.18
N VAL A 199 16.19 16.88 -21.12
CA VAL A 199 15.44 17.39 -22.27
C VAL A 199 15.30 18.91 -22.14
N ILE A 200 15.61 19.62 -23.22
CA ILE A 200 15.34 21.05 -23.35
C ILE A 200 14.13 21.19 -24.27
N SER A 201 13.06 21.80 -23.79
CA SER A 201 11.84 22.05 -24.53
C SER A 201 11.25 23.40 -24.13
N GLN A 202 10.94 24.24 -25.11
CA GLN A 202 10.40 25.60 -24.87
C GLN A 202 11.28 26.44 -23.91
N GLY A 203 12.61 26.31 -24.05
CA GLY A 203 13.58 26.98 -23.19
C GLY A 203 13.63 26.47 -21.74
N LYS A 204 12.93 25.38 -21.40
CA LYS A 204 12.95 24.73 -20.07
C LYS A 204 13.68 23.41 -20.11
N THR A 205 14.44 23.13 -19.07
CA THR A 205 15.11 21.85 -18.88
C THR A 205 14.27 20.94 -17.99
N SER A 206 14.13 19.67 -18.38
CA SER A 206 13.42 18.64 -17.62
C SER A 206 14.15 17.30 -17.71
N ASN A 207 13.89 16.41 -16.77
CA ASN A 207 14.45 15.07 -16.74
C ASN A 207 13.30 14.05 -16.74
N PRO A 208 12.72 13.75 -17.90
CA PRO A 208 11.69 12.73 -18.00
C PRO A 208 12.24 11.35 -17.70
N SER A 209 11.39 10.43 -17.25
CA SER A 209 11.76 9.04 -17.05
C SER A 209 12.19 8.39 -18.36
N VAL A 210 13.26 7.61 -18.29
CA VAL A 210 13.76 6.80 -19.39
C VAL A 210 13.10 5.43 -19.32
N ASN A 211 12.23 5.14 -20.27
CA ASN A 211 11.60 3.82 -20.37
C ASN A 211 12.58 2.82 -20.97
N VAL A 212 12.88 1.76 -20.22
CA VAL A 212 13.78 0.68 -20.64
C VAL A 212 12.93 -0.54 -21.00
N LEU A 213 13.19 -1.14 -22.14
CA LEU A 213 12.57 -2.41 -22.53
C LEU A 213 13.28 -3.55 -21.77
N SER A 214 12.57 -4.14 -20.82
CA SER A 214 13.12 -5.20 -19.97
C SER A 214 12.24 -6.44 -20.00
N THR A 215 12.84 -7.61 -19.91
CA THR A 215 12.11 -8.87 -19.86
C THR A 215 11.58 -9.11 -18.45
N VAL A 216 10.31 -9.50 -18.35
CA VAL A 216 9.71 -9.93 -17.08
C VAL A 216 10.28 -11.28 -16.68
N THR A 217 10.89 -11.36 -15.51
CA THR A 217 11.50 -12.58 -14.97
C THR A 217 10.66 -13.27 -13.92
N GLY A 218 9.75 -12.52 -13.27
CA GLY A 218 8.90 -13.03 -12.22
C GLY A 218 7.69 -12.12 -11.96
N VAL A 219 6.75 -12.67 -11.21
CA VAL A 219 5.58 -11.94 -10.71
C VAL A 219 5.43 -12.27 -9.25
N ASN A 220 5.26 -11.26 -8.41
CA ASN A 220 4.97 -11.45 -6.99
C ASN A 220 3.79 -10.56 -6.56
N GLN A 221 3.18 -10.91 -5.46
CA GLN A 221 2.11 -10.14 -4.83
C GLN A 221 2.58 -9.68 -3.45
N GLN A 222 2.44 -8.39 -3.18
CA GLN A 222 2.73 -7.83 -1.87
C GLN A 222 1.59 -8.07 -0.87
N ALA A 223 1.85 -7.77 0.40
CA ALA A 223 0.86 -7.95 1.47
C ALA A 223 -0.41 -7.09 1.27
N ASP A 224 -0.28 -5.93 0.61
CA ASP A 224 -1.37 -5.04 0.23
C ASP A 224 -2.14 -5.47 -1.03
N LYS A 225 -1.88 -6.70 -1.54
CA LYS A 225 -2.44 -7.27 -2.76
C LYS A 225 -1.98 -6.61 -4.07
N THR A 226 -1.02 -5.69 -4.01
CA THR A 226 -0.41 -5.11 -5.21
C THR A 226 0.40 -6.17 -5.95
N VAL A 227 0.15 -6.33 -7.25
CA VAL A 227 0.91 -7.21 -8.13
C VAL A 227 2.14 -6.46 -8.63
N MET A 228 3.31 -7.05 -8.39
CA MET A 228 4.61 -6.55 -8.82
C MET A 228 5.19 -7.48 -9.88
N LEU A 229 5.76 -6.89 -10.92
CA LEU A 229 6.54 -7.58 -11.92
C LEU A 229 8.02 -7.41 -11.59
N GLU A 230 8.75 -8.51 -11.58
CA GLU A 230 10.20 -8.48 -11.53
C GLU A 230 10.74 -8.46 -12.96
N VAL A 231 11.63 -7.53 -13.25
CA VAL A 231 12.24 -7.40 -14.57
C VAL A 231 13.75 -7.65 -14.53
N ALA A 232 14.29 -7.98 -15.65
CA ALA A 232 15.73 -8.10 -15.82
C ALA A 232 16.42 -6.82 -15.29
N GLY A 233 17.47 -6.97 -14.47
CA GLY A 233 18.08 -5.85 -13.75
C GLY A 233 17.66 -5.78 -12.27
N GLY A 234 16.75 -6.65 -11.83
CA GLY A 234 16.37 -6.78 -10.42
C GLY A 234 15.44 -5.68 -9.90
N LYS A 235 14.83 -4.88 -10.79
CA LYS A 235 13.82 -3.91 -10.40
C LYS A 235 12.46 -4.59 -10.33
N SER A 236 11.72 -4.27 -9.27
CA SER A 236 10.31 -4.63 -9.15
C SER A 236 9.45 -3.40 -9.47
N VAL A 237 8.45 -3.56 -10.32
CA VAL A 237 7.53 -2.50 -10.73
C VAL A 237 6.09 -2.95 -10.56
N LYS A 238 5.21 -2.02 -10.27
CA LYS A 238 3.78 -2.34 -10.24
C LYS A 238 3.29 -2.68 -11.64
N LEU A 239 2.41 -3.65 -11.75
CA LEU A 239 1.76 -3.97 -13.02
C LEU A 239 1.11 -2.75 -13.69
N THR A 240 0.61 -1.80 -12.87
CA THR A 240 -0.01 -0.55 -13.34
C THR A 240 0.98 0.45 -13.93
N ASP A 241 2.27 0.33 -13.62
CA ASP A 241 3.31 1.27 -14.07
C ASP A 241 3.95 0.84 -15.39
N VAL A 242 3.57 -0.34 -15.90
CA VAL A 242 4.02 -0.84 -17.21
C VAL A 242 3.31 -0.09 -18.31
N GLN A 243 4.07 0.61 -19.14
CA GLN A 243 3.52 1.47 -20.21
C GLN A 243 3.28 0.74 -21.52
N ARG A 244 4.06 -0.30 -21.81
CA ARG A 244 3.96 -1.06 -23.08
C ARG A 244 4.37 -2.51 -22.82
N ILE A 245 3.68 -3.42 -23.48
CA ILE A 245 4.02 -4.83 -23.52
C ILE A 245 4.38 -5.14 -24.97
N GLY A 246 5.58 -5.68 -25.20
CA GLY A 246 6.04 -6.15 -26.50
C GLY A 246 6.21 -7.67 -26.50
N SER A 247 6.19 -8.25 -27.69
CA SER A 247 6.53 -9.66 -27.95
C SER A 247 7.93 -9.75 -28.55
#